data_5a11cf0f65eb965ce056748716f115bb
#
_entry.id   5a11cf0f65eb965ce056748716f115bb
#
_cell.length_a   1.000
_cell.length_b   1.000
_cell.length_c   1.000
_cell.angle_alpha   90.00
_cell.angle_beta   90.00
_cell.angle_gamma   90.00
#
_symmetry.space_group_name_H-M   'P 1'
#
loop_
_entity.id
_entity.type
_entity.pdbx_description
1 polymer ?
#
loop_
_entity_poly.entity_id
_entity_poly.type
_entity_poly.pdbx_seq_one_letter_code
_entity_poly.pdbx_strand_id
1 'polypeptide(L)'
;MTDHVLRARELFLDDTNAYGCAEVTLIVLQEALGLPDAGDSSPAMALNGGIAYSGGTCGAITGAALAAGRLAGRCLADHSEAKREARRLVQELMAGFRAEFGSVDCRHLTGYDLDAPGQHEAFIADGTWRVNCMRQIEYTVGRLTHLAREAGWASPPAGDSPTVPPVPAR
;
A
#
# COMPACT_ATOMS: atom_id res chain seq x y z
N MET A 1 16.31 -10.85 2.90
CA MET A 1 15.45 -9.69 2.54
C MET A 1 14.94 -9.98 1.14
N THR A 2 13.66 -9.86 0.88
CA THR A 2 13.07 -10.18 -0.43
C THR A 2 13.27 -9.02 -1.40
N ASP A 3 13.30 -9.28 -2.73
CA ASP A 3 13.58 -8.27 -3.75
C ASP A 3 12.61 -7.08 -3.68
N HIS A 4 11.34 -7.34 -3.38
CA HIS A 4 10.34 -6.27 -3.24
C HIS A 4 10.53 -5.38 -1.99
N VAL A 5 11.12 -5.91 -0.92
CA VAL A 5 11.50 -5.08 0.24
C VAL A 5 12.69 -4.18 -0.10
N LEU A 6 13.67 -4.69 -0.84
CA LEU A 6 14.78 -3.87 -1.35
C LEU A 6 14.24 -2.76 -2.27
N ARG A 7 13.34 -3.11 -3.17
CA ARG A 7 12.71 -2.15 -4.08
C ARG A 7 11.96 -1.04 -3.33
N ALA A 8 11.25 -1.38 -2.25
CA ALA A 8 10.59 -0.38 -1.42
C ALA A 8 11.56 0.60 -0.77
N ARG A 9 12.72 0.10 -0.30
CA ARG A 9 13.79 0.96 0.25
C ARG A 9 14.36 1.89 -0.79
N GLU A 10 14.66 1.40 -1.99
CA GLU A 10 15.17 2.22 -3.10
C GLU A 10 14.25 3.39 -3.41
N LEU A 11 12.94 3.13 -3.53
CA LEU A 11 11.97 4.16 -3.87
C LEU A 11 11.67 5.13 -2.72
N PHE A 12 11.57 4.62 -1.48
CA PHE A 12 11.15 5.46 -0.34
C PHE A 12 12.29 6.28 0.24
N LEU A 13 13.52 5.75 0.21
CA LEU A 13 14.68 6.41 0.78
C LEU A 13 15.49 7.21 -0.25
N ASP A 14 14.98 7.32 -1.48
CA ASP A 14 15.58 8.15 -2.51
C ASP A 14 15.65 9.62 -2.07
N ASP A 15 16.78 10.27 -2.34
CA ASP A 15 17.05 11.63 -1.87
C ASP A 15 16.13 12.69 -2.52
N THR A 16 15.48 12.37 -3.64
CA THR A 16 14.49 13.25 -4.26
C THR A 16 13.18 13.28 -3.49
N ASN A 17 12.94 12.29 -2.63
CA ASN A 17 11.68 12.11 -1.88
C ASN A 17 10.43 12.20 -2.77
N ALA A 18 10.52 11.61 -3.98
CA ALA A 18 9.49 11.74 -5.00
C ALA A 18 8.17 11.05 -4.63
N TYR A 19 8.24 9.96 -3.84
CA TYR A 19 7.08 9.13 -3.52
C TYR A 19 6.85 9.05 -2.02
N GLY A 20 5.59 9.21 -1.61
CA GLY A 20 5.18 8.98 -0.23
C GLY A 20 4.90 7.49 0.08
N CYS A 21 4.59 7.20 1.34
CA CYS A 21 4.43 5.82 1.84
C CYS A 21 3.34 5.03 1.10
N ALA A 22 2.21 5.64 0.75
CA ALA A 22 1.12 4.99 0.02
C ALA A 22 1.50 4.68 -1.42
N GLU A 23 2.21 5.60 -2.07
CA GLU A 23 2.66 5.46 -3.45
C GLU A 23 3.70 4.36 -3.59
N VAL A 24 4.74 4.38 -2.74
CA VAL A 24 5.77 3.34 -2.73
C VAL A 24 5.16 1.96 -2.49
N THR A 25 4.27 1.85 -1.50
CA THR A 25 3.60 0.58 -1.20
C THR A 25 2.78 0.08 -2.39
N LEU A 26 2.03 0.97 -3.06
CA LEU A 26 1.26 0.61 -4.24
C LEU A 26 2.16 0.13 -5.38
N ILE A 27 3.19 0.91 -5.77
CA ILE A 27 4.12 0.56 -6.84
C ILE A 27 4.73 -0.81 -6.59
N VAL A 28 5.34 -0.99 -5.42
CA VAL A 28 6.08 -2.23 -5.10
C VAL A 28 5.17 -3.45 -5.08
N LEU A 29 3.95 -3.31 -4.57
CA LEU A 29 2.97 -4.40 -4.59
C LEU A 29 2.46 -4.69 -6.01
N GLN A 30 2.28 -3.68 -6.84
CA GLN A 30 1.93 -3.87 -8.25
C GLN A 30 3.03 -4.63 -9.00
N GLU A 31 4.30 -4.24 -8.81
CA GLU A 31 5.45 -4.94 -9.37
C GLU A 31 5.51 -6.40 -8.85
N ALA A 32 5.44 -6.61 -7.54
CA ALA A 32 5.57 -7.93 -6.91
C ALA A 32 4.43 -8.90 -7.25
N LEU A 33 3.24 -8.39 -7.55
CA LEU A 33 2.04 -9.16 -7.88
C LEU A 33 1.77 -9.23 -9.39
N GLY A 34 2.67 -8.68 -10.22
CA GLY A 34 2.55 -8.71 -11.68
C GLY A 34 1.30 -7.98 -12.20
N LEU A 35 0.90 -6.90 -11.55
CA LEU A 35 -0.24 -6.09 -11.98
C LEU A 35 0.16 -5.16 -13.14
N PRO A 36 -0.77 -4.85 -14.06
CA PRO A 36 -0.49 -3.91 -15.14
C PRO A 36 -0.22 -2.51 -14.60
N ASP A 37 0.50 -1.70 -15.38
CA ASP A 37 0.84 -0.31 -15.03
C ASP A 37 1.47 -0.19 -13.64
N ALA A 38 2.39 -1.09 -13.32
CA ALA A 38 2.95 -1.24 -11.98
C ALA A 38 3.63 0.02 -11.45
N GLY A 39 4.15 0.88 -12.33
CA GLY A 39 4.76 2.16 -11.95
C GLY A 39 3.75 3.29 -11.70
N ASP A 40 2.47 3.10 -11.97
CA ASP A 40 1.46 4.15 -11.75
C ASP A 40 1.11 4.27 -10.26
N SER A 41 1.58 5.35 -9.65
CA SER A 41 1.29 5.70 -8.25
C SER A 41 0.09 6.64 -8.10
N SER A 42 -0.45 7.16 -9.20
CA SER A 42 -1.47 8.22 -9.17
C SER A 42 -2.69 7.94 -8.29
N PRO A 43 -3.20 6.71 -8.17
CA PRO A 43 -4.31 6.42 -7.27
C PRO A 43 -3.98 6.60 -5.78
N ALA A 44 -2.68 6.61 -5.43
CA ALA A 44 -2.23 6.69 -4.03
C ALA A 44 -1.71 8.08 -3.62
N MET A 45 -1.56 9.04 -4.55
CA MET A 45 -0.97 10.36 -4.28
C MET A 45 -1.60 11.10 -3.10
N ALA A 46 -2.92 11.03 -2.95
CA ALA A 46 -3.64 11.68 -1.87
C ALA A 46 -3.70 10.84 -0.57
N LEU A 47 -3.15 9.61 -0.55
CA LEU A 47 -3.27 8.70 0.59
C LEU A 47 -2.10 8.76 1.57
N ASN A 48 -1.08 9.56 1.28
CA ASN A 48 0.07 9.76 2.14
C ASN A 48 -0.31 10.50 3.44
N GLY A 49 0.44 10.24 4.51
CA GLY A 49 0.22 10.90 5.80
C GLY A 49 -1.12 10.57 6.47
N GLY A 50 -1.70 9.43 6.16
CA GLY A 50 -3.01 9.01 6.70
C GLY A 50 -4.17 9.70 6.00
N ILE A 51 -4.13 9.77 4.66
CA ILE A 51 -5.02 10.46 3.74
C ILE A 51 -4.90 11.98 3.87
N ALA A 52 -4.27 12.58 2.87
CA ALA A 52 -4.04 14.04 2.78
C ALA A 52 -3.46 14.64 4.07
N TYR A 53 -2.53 13.95 4.71
CA TYR A 53 -1.86 14.31 5.97
C TYR A 53 -2.77 14.44 7.20
N SER A 54 -4.02 13.97 7.14
CA SER A 54 -4.98 14.05 8.26
C SER A 54 -4.61 13.20 9.50
N GLY A 55 -3.59 12.36 9.39
CA GLY A 55 -3.15 11.48 10.48
C GLY A 55 -3.99 10.19 10.66
N GLY A 56 -4.95 9.93 9.75
CA GLY A 56 -5.76 8.71 9.74
C GLY A 56 -4.97 7.46 9.35
N THR A 57 -5.61 6.52 8.66
CA THR A 57 -4.99 5.22 8.33
C THR A 57 -3.67 5.36 7.58
N CYS A 58 -2.64 4.67 8.07
CA CYS A 58 -1.28 4.70 7.51
C CYS A 58 -1.27 4.47 6.00
N GLY A 59 -0.47 5.30 5.28
CA GLY A 59 -0.35 5.22 3.83
C GLY A 59 0.14 3.87 3.32
N ALA A 60 0.98 3.17 4.07
CA ALA A 60 1.37 1.81 3.71
C ALA A 60 0.14 0.88 3.62
N ILE A 61 -0.80 0.98 4.54
CA ILE A 61 -2.03 0.18 4.53
C ILE A 61 -2.95 0.60 3.38
N THR A 62 -3.14 1.90 3.16
CA THR A 62 -4.03 2.38 2.09
C THR A 62 -3.50 2.07 0.70
N GLY A 63 -2.18 2.18 0.47
CA GLY A 63 -1.53 1.72 -0.76
C GLY A 63 -1.70 0.22 -0.98
N ALA A 64 -1.56 -0.58 0.07
CA ALA A 64 -1.80 -2.03 0.02
C ALA A 64 -3.26 -2.38 -0.25
N ALA A 65 -4.21 -1.61 0.28
CA ALA A 65 -5.64 -1.82 0.00
C ALA A 65 -5.98 -1.60 -1.48
N LEU A 66 -5.37 -0.59 -2.12
CA LEU A 66 -5.49 -0.39 -3.57
C LEU A 66 -4.95 -1.59 -4.35
N ALA A 67 -3.74 -2.06 -4.01
CA ALA A 67 -3.14 -3.22 -4.67
C ALA A 67 -3.99 -4.49 -4.48
N ALA A 68 -4.51 -4.73 -3.28
CA ALA A 68 -5.39 -5.87 -2.99
C ALA A 68 -6.68 -5.83 -3.82
N GLY A 69 -7.29 -4.65 -3.97
CA GLY A 69 -8.48 -4.47 -4.82
C GLY A 69 -8.19 -4.76 -6.29
N ARG A 70 -7.07 -4.24 -6.82
CA ARG A 70 -6.63 -4.51 -8.21
C ARG A 70 -6.35 -6.00 -8.44
N LEU A 71 -5.67 -6.65 -7.49
CA LEU A 71 -5.35 -8.07 -7.56
C LEU A 71 -6.62 -8.92 -7.56
N ALA A 72 -7.53 -8.68 -6.61
CA ALA A 72 -8.78 -9.42 -6.51
C ALA A 72 -9.63 -9.27 -7.78
N GLY A 73 -9.77 -8.04 -8.30
CA GLY A 73 -10.50 -7.79 -9.54
C GLY A 73 -9.89 -8.44 -10.77
N ARG A 74 -8.57 -8.74 -10.74
CA ARG A 74 -7.90 -9.48 -11.82
C ARG A 74 -8.06 -10.99 -11.69
N CYS A 75 -8.04 -11.50 -10.46
CA CYS A 75 -8.09 -12.95 -10.19
C CYS A 75 -9.50 -13.53 -10.17
N LEU A 76 -10.52 -12.72 -9.89
CA LEU A 76 -11.89 -13.16 -9.69
C LEU A 76 -12.84 -12.43 -10.64
N ALA A 77 -13.59 -13.20 -11.43
CA ALA A 77 -14.54 -12.65 -12.40
C ALA A 77 -15.81 -12.05 -11.74
N ASP A 78 -16.26 -12.64 -10.63
CA ASP A 78 -17.40 -12.11 -9.88
C ASP A 78 -16.98 -10.92 -9.01
N HIS A 79 -17.57 -9.76 -9.27
CA HIS A 79 -17.23 -8.52 -8.57
C HIS A 79 -17.53 -8.56 -7.06
N SER A 80 -18.60 -9.24 -6.65
CA SER A 80 -18.97 -9.34 -5.24
C SER A 80 -17.99 -10.23 -4.49
N GLU A 81 -17.55 -11.30 -5.13
CA GLU A 81 -16.50 -12.18 -4.61
C GLU A 81 -15.16 -11.45 -4.53
N ALA A 82 -14.75 -10.75 -5.58
CA ALA A 82 -13.54 -9.94 -5.60
C ALA A 82 -13.52 -8.92 -4.45
N LYS A 83 -14.62 -8.21 -4.23
CA LYS A 83 -14.77 -7.27 -3.10
C LYS A 83 -14.66 -7.95 -1.74
N ARG A 84 -15.25 -9.11 -1.57
CA ARG A 84 -15.19 -9.87 -0.31
C ARG A 84 -13.76 -10.26 0.00
N GLU A 85 -13.07 -10.83 -0.97
CA GLU A 85 -11.70 -11.31 -0.80
C GLU A 85 -10.69 -10.17 -0.64
N ALA A 86 -10.81 -9.07 -1.39
CA ALA A 86 -9.98 -7.88 -1.17
C ALA A 86 -10.11 -7.35 0.26
N ARG A 87 -11.34 -7.28 0.78
CA ARG A 87 -11.57 -6.87 2.18
C ARG A 87 -10.97 -7.83 3.18
N ARG A 88 -11.08 -9.14 2.95
CA ARG A 88 -10.49 -10.15 3.83
C ARG A 88 -8.98 -9.99 3.93
N LEU A 89 -8.28 -9.86 2.79
CA LEU A 89 -6.83 -9.65 2.78
C LEU A 89 -6.41 -8.39 3.55
N VAL A 90 -7.14 -7.29 3.34
CA VAL A 90 -6.81 -6.02 4.02
C VAL A 90 -7.13 -6.10 5.51
N GLN A 91 -8.21 -6.77 5.92
CA GLN A 91 -8.53 -7.00 7.34
C GLN A 91 -7.43 -7.80 8.04
N GLU A 92 -6.93 -8.86 7.42
CA GLU A 92 -5.83 -9.67 7.96
C GLU A 92 -4.52 -8.88 8.03
N LEU A 93 -4.22 -8.09 6.98
CA LEU A 93 -3.09 -7.18 6.99
C LEU A 93 -3.18 -6.20 8.16
N MET A 94 -4.32 -5.53 8.33
CA MET A 94 -4.53 -4.52 9.39
C MET A 94 -4.46 -5.13 10.79
N ALA A 95 -4.97 -6.34 10.97
CA ALA A 95 -4.88 -7.04 12.25
C ALA A 95 -3.42 -7.33 12.63
N GLY A 96 -2.63 -7.87 11.69
CA GLY A 96 -1.21 -8.11 11.90
C GLY A 96 -0.41 -6.82 12.07
N PHE A 97 -0.72 -5.79 11.29
CA PHE A 97 -0.07 -4.48 11.41
C PHE A 97 -0.31 -3.84 12.79
N ARG A 98 -1.55 -3.90 13.29
CA ARG A 98 -1.87 -3.39 14.64
C ARG A 98 -1.16 -4.19 15.72
N ALA A 99 -1.03 -5.51 15.57
CA ALA A 99 -0.29 -6.34 16.52
C ALA A 99 1.20 -5.99 16.56
N GLU A 100 1.81 -5.67 15.40
CA GLU A 100 3.23 -5.31 15.28
C GLU A 100 3.54 -3.88 15.75
N PHE A 101 2.71 -2.91 15.38
CA PHE A 101 2.99 -1.47 15.56
C PHE A 101 2.11 -0.77 16.60
N GLY A 102 1.13 -1.45 17.17
CA GLY A 102 0.22 -0.92 18.20
C GLY A 102 -0.94 -0.08 17.65
N SER A 103 -0.85 0.44 16.43
CA SER A 103 -1.88 1.28 15.80
C SER A 103 -1.88 1.11 14.29
N VAL A 104 -2.91 1.62 13.64
CA VAL A 104 -2.99 1.80 12.18
C VAL A 104 -3.00 3.27 11.77
N ASP A 105 -3.08 4.18 12.74
CA ASP A 105 -3.23 5.61 12.49
C ASP A 105 -1.88 6.31 12.34
N CYS A 106 -1.69 7.04 11.25
CA CYS A 106 -0.44 7.72 10.92
C CYS A 106 0.01 8.67 12.04
N ARG A 107 -0.89 9.47 12.60
CA ARG A 107 -0.57 10.38 13.71
C ARG A 107 -0.02 9.64 14.92
N HIS A 108 -0.62 8.51 15.30
CA HIS A 108 -0.15 7.69 16.41
C HIS A 108 1.20 7.04 16.11
N LEU A 109 1.38 6.53 14.90
CA LEU A 109 2.59 5.82 14.47
C LEU A 109 3.80 6.73 14.31
N THR A 110 3.59 7.97 13.90
CA THR A 110 4.66 8.96 13.68
C THR A 110 4.91 9.86 14.89
N GLY A 111 3.89 10.08 15.71
CA GLY A 111 3.91 11.08 16.79
C GLY A 111 3.73 12.53 16.31
N TYR A 112 3.43 12.73 15.02
CA TYR A 112 3.27 14.04 14.39
C TYR A 112 1.84 14.30 13.92
N ASP A 113 1.37 15.53 14.12
CA ASP A 113 0.17 16.05 13.48
C ASP A 113 0.55 16.75 12.18
N LEU A 114 0.65 15.96 11.09
CA LEU A 114 1.19 16.43 9.82
C LEU A 114 0.38 17.57 9.16
N ASP A 115 -0.88 17.75 9.58
CA ASP A 115 -1.75 18.85 9.13
C ASP A 115 -1.54 20.13 9.93
N ALA A 116 -0.87 20.06 11.09
CA ALA A 116 -0.58 21.23 11.90
C ALA A 116 0.63 22.02 11.36
N PRO A 117 0.62 23.36 11.44
CA PRO A 117 1.70 24.20 10.94
C PRO A 117 3.09 23.80 11.48
N GLY A 118 4.05 23.61 10.59
CA GLY A 118 5.44 23.28 10.91
C GLY A 118 5.69 21.82 11.31
N GLN A 119 4.66 21.01 11.51
CA GLN A 119 4.81 19.61 11.94
C GLN A 119 5.31 18.70 10.83
N HIS A 120 4.88 18.93 9.59
CA HIS A 120 5.37 18.18 8.45
C HIS A 120 6.86 18.42 8.20
N GLU A 121 7.29 19.68 8.25
CA GLU A 121 8.70 20.07 8.10
C GLU A 121 9.56 19.47 9.23
N ALA A 122 9.06 19.47 10.46
CA ALA A 122 9.75 18.87 11.60
C ALA A 122 9.89 17.35 11.44
N PHE A 123 8.83 16.66 11.00
CA PHE A 123 8.84 15.23 10.70
C PHE A 123 9.85 14.84 9.60
N ILE A 124 9.97 15.67 8.56
CA ILE A 124 10.96 15.45 7.50
C ILE A 124 12.37 15.69 8.03
N ALA A 125 12.56 16.78 8.79
CA ALA A 125 13.87 17.20 9.28
C ALA A 125 14.48 16.21 10.31
N ASP A 126 13.66 15.62 11.18
CA ASP A 126 14.16 14.67 12.19
C ASP A 126 14.47 13.28 11.62
N GLY A 127 14.04 12.99 10.41
CA GLY A 127 14.32 11.72 9.72
C GLY A 127 13.56 10.50 10.28
N THR A 128 12.62 10.68 11.20
CA THR A 128 11.78 9.60 11.78
C THR A 128 11.12 8.75 10.69
N TRP A 129 10.70 9.37 9.60
CA TRP A 129 10.09 8.70 8.45
C TRP A 129 11.02 7.65 7.80
N ARG A 130 12.32 7.91 7.76
CA ARG A 130 13.32 6.97 7.16
C ARG A 130 13.39 5.65 7.91
N VAL A 131 13.04 5.64 9.17
CA VAL A 131 13.07 4.44 10.03
C VAL A 131 11.66 3.91 10.25
N ASN A 132 10.78 4.70 10.84
CA ASN A 132 9.45 4.23 11.26
C ASN A 132 8.54 3.92 10.06
N CYS A 133 8.37 4.87 9.14
CA CYS A 133 7.53 4.63 7.96
C CYS A 133 8.12 3.55 7.06
N MET A 134 9.45 3.48 6.94
CA MET A 134 10.09 2.41 6.16
C MET A 134 9.75 1.02 6.72
N ARG A 135 9.86 0.81 8.04
CA ARG A 135 9.48 -0.46 8.68
C ARG A 135 8.02 -0.82 8.42
N GLN A 136 7.13 0.18 8.43
CA GLN A 136 5.71 0.00 8.13
C GLN A 136 5.47 -0.44 6.68
N ILE A 137 6.18 0.16 5.73
CA ILE A 137 6.14 -0.21 4.32
C ILE A 137 6.67 -1.63 4.12
N GLU A 138 7.83 -1.96 4.68
CA GLU A 138 8.44 -3.29 4.59
C GLU A 138 7.52 -4.39 5.11
N TYR A 139 6.96 -4.17 6.29
CA TYR A 139 5.99 -5.10 6.88
C TYR A 139 4.79 -5.30 5.96
N THR A 140 4.21 -4.20 5.49
CA THR A 140 3.00 -4.22 4.67
C THR A 140 3.21 -4.92 3.34
N VAL A 141 4.31 -4.60 2.64
CA VAL A 141 4.66 -5.22 1.36
C VAL A 141 4.90 -6.73 1.56
N GLY A 142 5.69 -7.10 2.55
CA GLY A 142 5.98 -8.51 2.84
C GLY A 142 4.71 -9.28 3.24
N ARG A 143 3.88 -8.72 4.10
CA ARG A 143 2.68 -9.39 4.59
C ARG A 143 1.61 -9.56 3.50
N LEU A 144 1.32 -8.51 2.71
CA LEU A 144 0.32 -8.63 1.65
C LEU A 144 0.77 -9.60 0.55
N THR A 145 2.04 -9.57 0.16
CA THR A 145 2.59 -10.54 -0.80
C THR A 145 2.45 -11.98 -0.29
N HIS A 146 2.68 -12.20 1.01
CA HIS A 146 2.48 -13.51 1.62
C HIS A 146 1.01 -13.94 1.59
N LEU A 147 0.10 -13.08 2.04
CA LEU A 147 -1.35 -13.34 2.02
C LEU A 147 -1.89 -13.64 0.62
N ALA A 148 -1.40 -12.92 -0.39
CA ALA A 148 -1.78 -13.16 -1.79
C ALA A 148 -1.32 -14.55 -2.27
N ARG A 149 -0.14 -15.00 -1.86
CA ARG A 149 0.35 -16.35 -2.17
C ARG A 149 -0.46 -17.42 -1.46
N GLU A 150 -0.78 -17.24 -0.19
CA GLU A 150 -1.64 -18.18 0.56
C GLU A 150 -3.03 -18.30 -0.07
N ALA A 151 -3.56 -17.21 -0.64
CA ALA A 151 -4.82 -17.21 -1.39
C ALA A 151 -4.71 -17.83 -2.79
N GLY A 152 -3.52 -18.29 -3.22
CA GLY A 152 -3.29 -18.82 -4.56
C GLY A 152 -3.21 -17.77 -5.67
N TRP A 153 -3.05 -16.50 -5.32
CA TRP A 153 -3.00 -15.36 -6.25
C TRP A 153 -1.56 -14.93 -6.58
N ALA A 154 -0.61 -15.83 -6.44
CA ALA A 154 0.76 -15.57 -6.87
C ALA A 154 0.79 -15.42 -8.39
N SER A 155 1.21 -14.23 -8.85
CA SER A 155 1.39 -13.80 -10.25
C SER A 155 0.44 -14.47 -11.26
N PRO A 156 -0.58 -13.79 -11.77
CA PRO A 156 -1.30 -14.29 -12.93
C PRO A 156 -0.30 -14.51 -14.07
N PRO A 157 -0.46 -15.57 -14.89
CA PRO A 157 0.41 -15.78 -16.03
C PRO A 157 0.42 -14.55 -16.93
N ALA A 158 1.61 -14.14 -17.39
CA ALA A 158 1.74 -13.09 -18.37
C ALA A 158 0.96 -13.50 -19.64
N GLY A 159 -0.16 -12.84 -19.93
CA GLY A 159 -0.79 -13.10 -21.20
C GLY A 159 -2.27 -12.79 -21.40
N ASP A 160 -3.11 -12.70 -20.41
CA ASP A 160 -4.52 -12.37 -20.66
C ASP A 160 -5.00 -11.22 -19.76
N SER A 161 -5.12 -10.04 -20.34
CA SER A 161 -5.87 -8.96 -19.69
C SER A 161 -7.36 -9.29 -19.78
N PRO A 162 -8.08 -9.51 -18.67
CA PRO A 162 -9.53 -9.60 -18.73
C PRO A 162 -10.07 -8.26 -19.22
N THR A 163 -10.85 -8.29 -20.30
CA THR A 163 -11.62 -7.14 -20.76
C THR A 163 -12.57 -6.74 -19.62
N VAL A 164 -12.33 -5.57 -19.05
CA VAL A 164 -13.26 -4.97 -18.08
C VAL A 164 -14.59 -4.79 -18.78
N PRO A 165 -15.70 -5.40 -18.30
CA PRO A 165 -17.01 -5.16 -18.88
C PRO A 165 -17.37 -3.68 -18.72
N PRO A 166 -18.03 -3.06 -19.70
CA PRO A 166 -18.44 -1.66 -19.60
C PRO A 166 -19.34 -1.46 -18.37
N VAL A 167 -19.08 -0.39 -17.64
CA VAL A 167 -19.94 0.04 -16.53
C VAL A 167 -21.35 0.26 -17.10
N PRO A 168 -22.41 -0.37 -16.56
CA PRO A 168 -23.76 -0.12 -17.05
C PRO A 168 -24.10 1.35 -16.87
N ALA A 169 -24.59 1.99 -17.94
CA ALA A 169 -25.09 3.35 -17.89
C ALA A 169 -26.22 3.44 -16.88
N ARG A 170 -26.19 4.46 -16.01
CA ARG A 170 -27.28 4.77 -15.08
C ARG A 170 -28.50 5.28 -15.81
#